data_232a158e17d2e4ec190a1342425eb491
#
_entry.id   232a158e17d2e4ec190a1342425eb491
#
_cell.length_a   1.000
_cell.length_b   1.000
_cell.length_c   1.000
_cell.angle_alpha   90.00
_cell.angle_beta   90.00
_cell.angle_gamma   90.00
#
_symmetry.space_group_name_H-M   'P 1'
#
loop_
_entity.id
_entity.type
_entity.pdbx_description
1 polymer ?
#
loop_
_entity_poly.entity_id
_entity_poly.type
_entity_poly.pdbx_seq_one_letter_code
_entity_poly.pdbx_strand_id
1 'polypeptide(L)'
;VRWRYGAPPAGNANFAWLQHMIYHLNPSGGKIGMVLANGSLSSQSGGEGEIRKNIINADLVECIIAMPTQLFYTTQIPVSLWFLNNQKKQGGKTLFIDARKMGTMVSRKLRELTDEDIKKIADTYNAFVDGTPEDVKGYCAAVTTDEIAKQDYLNPRTLCWY
;
A
#
# COMPACT_ATOMS: atom_id res chain seq x y z
N VAL A 1 19.08 -14.07 0.00
CA VAL A 1 19.10 -13.49 -1.35
C VAL A 1 18.25 -12.23 -1.36
N ARG A 2 18.81 -11.08 -1.80
CA ARG A 2 18.14 -9.77 -1.76
C ARG A 2 16.90 -9.72 -2.66
N TRP A 3 16.97 -10.31 -3.84
CA TRP A 3 15.88 -10.35 -4.82
C TRP A 3 15.05 -11.63 -4.74
N ARG A 4 14.60 -11.96 -3.53
CA ARG A 4 13.84 -13.19 -3.25
C ARG A 4 12.51 -13.23 -3.99
N TYR A 5 11.91 -12.10 -4.26
CA TYR A 5 10.59 -11.99 -4.88
C TYR A 5 10.64 -11.71 -6.39
N GLY A 6 11.83 -11.61 -6.95
CA GLY A 6 12.07 -11.34 -8.36
C GLY A 6 13.08 -10.22 -8.57
N ALA A 7 13.83 -10.27 -9.66
CA ALA A 7 14.79 -9.22 -10.01
C ALA A 7 14.05 -7.95 -10.43
N PRO A 8 14.28 -6.81 -9.79
CA PRO A 8 13.64 -5.55 -10.18
C PRO A 8 14.16 -5.06 -11.53
N PRO A 9 13.34 -4.34 -12.32
CA PRO A 9 13.77 -3.79 -13.58
C PRO A 9 14.86 -2.74 -13.40
N ALA A 10 15.82 -2.69 -14.32
CA ALA A 10 16.95 -1.75 -14.25
C ALA A 10 16.51 -0.26 -14.30
N GLY A 11 15.39 0.02 -14.97
CA GLY A 11 14.85 1.38 -15.13
C GLY A 11 13.92 1.86 -14.03
N ASN A 12 13.57 1.02 -13.04
CA ASN A 12 12.65 1.39 -11.96
C ASN A 12 13.04 0.72 -10.64
N ALA A 13 13.43 1.53 -9.68
CA ALA A 13 13.94 1.07 -8.39
C ALA A 13 12.86 0.86 -7.30
N ASN A 14 11.58 1.09 -7.57
CA ASN A 14 10.52 1.02 -6.56
C ASN A 14 10.55 -0.31 -5.78
N PHE A 15 10.47 -1.42 -6.49
CA PHE A 15 10.49 -2.75 -5.87
C PHE A 15 11.89 -3.22 -5.47
N ALA A 16 12.96 -2.58 -5.97
CA ALA A 16 14.30 -2.80 -5.46
C ALA A 16 14.44 -2.29 -4.03
N TRP A 17 13.98 -1.07 -3.77
CA TRP A 17 13.97 -0.48 -2.43
C TRP A 17 13.07 -1.25 -1.47
N LEU A 18 11.87 -1.64 -1.91
CA LEU A 18 10.96 -2.42 -1.08
C LEU A 18 11.58 -3.77 -0.69
N GLN A 19 12.16 -4.50 -1.64
CA GLN A 19 12.85 -5.77 -1.35
C GLN A 19 14.11 -5.57 -0.49
N HIS A 20 14.83 -4.45 -0.65
CA HIS A 20 15.94 -4.11 0.21
C HIS A 20 15.50 -3.95 1.67
N MET A 21 14.39 -3.26 1.92
CA MET A 21 13.81 -3.13 3.25
C MET A 21 13.35 -4.48 3.81
N ILE A 22 12.67 -5.31 3.00
CA ILE A 22 12.25 -6.66 3.40
C ILE A 22 13.45 -7.52 3.81
N TYR A 23 14.55 -7.42 3.07
CA TYR A 23 15.79 -8.17 3.37
C TYR A 23 16.37 -7.80 4.75
N HIS A 24 16.17 -6.56 5.20
CA HIS A 24 16.67 -6.05 6.48
C HIS A 24 15.66 -6.10 7.62
N LEU A 25 14.44 -6.61 7.37
CA LEU A 25 13.47 -6.81 8.44
C LEU A 25 14.00 -7.78 9.49
N ASN A 26 13.79 -7.43 10.75
CA ASN A 26 14.08 -8.35 11.84
C ASN A 26 13.19 -9.61 11.72
N PRO A 27 13.77 -10.81 11.67
CA PRO A 27 13.01 -12.06 11.58
C PRO A 27 12.02 -12.28 12.72
N SER A 28 12.32 -11.73 13.90
CA SER A 28 11.47 -11.84 15.11
C SER A 28 10.30 -10.85 15.13
N GLY A 29 10.14 -10.06 14.09
CA GLY A 29 9.07 -9.08 13.94
C GLY A 29 9.60 -7.71 13.51
N GLY A 30 9.06 -7.20 12.43
CA GLY A 30 9.41 -5.90 11.90
C GLY A 30 8.33 -5.35 10.97
N LYS A 31 8.30 -4.03 10.87
CA LYS A 31 7.37 -3.33 10.00
C LYS A 31 8.13 -2.41 9.03
N ILE A 32 7.56 -2.22 7.85
CA ILE A 32 8.02 -1.27 6.85
C ILE A 32 6.90 -0.29 6.56
N GLY A 33 7.24 1.00 6.48
CA GLY A 33 6.40 2.02 5.87
C GLY A 33 7.16 2.63 4.70
N MET A 34 6.59 2.57 3.50
CA MET A 34 7.22 3.08 2.29
C MET A 34 6.26 3.89 1.44
N VAL A 35 6.74 5.01 0.92
CA VAL A 35 6.02 5.84 -0.05
C VAL A 35 6.47 5.43 -1.45
N LEU A 36 5.53 5.05 -2.30
CA LEU A 36 5.78 4.72 -3.69
C LEU A 36 4.89 5.56 -4.62
N ALA A 37 5.36 5.83 -5.82
CA ALA A 37 4.52 6.42 -6.85
C ALA A 37 3.31 5.51 -7.13
N ASN A 38 2.16 6.10 -7.42
CA ASN A 38 0.90 5.36 -7.59
C ASN A 38 0.94 4.30 -8.69
N GLY A 39 1.82 4.46 -9.69
CA GLY A 39 2.08 3.46 -10.72
C GLY A 39 2.56 2.11 -10.18
N SER A 40 3.15 2.06 -8.99
CA SER A 40 3.55 0.81 -8.33
C SER A 40 2.39 -0.16 -8.07
N LEU A 41 1.15 0.36 -7.99
CA LEU A 41 -0.06 -0.43 -7.78
C LEU A 41 -0.56 -1.15 -9.03
N SER A 42 -0.12 -0.73 -10.21
CA SER A 42 -0.66 -1.23 -11.50
C SER A 42 0.40 -1.58 -12.53
N SER A 43 1.65 -1.19 -12.34
CA SER A 43 2.73 -1.48 -13.31
C SER A 43 2.96 -2.98 -13.45
N GLN A 44 3.07 -3.41 -14.72
CA GLN A 44 3.47 -4.77 -15.11
C GLN A 44 4.85 -4.77 -15.79
N SER A 45 5.41 -3.59 -16.03
CA SER A 45 6.64 -3.40 -16.78
C SER A 45 7.84 -4.04 -16.08
N GLY A 46 8.70 -4.72 -16.84
CA GLY A 46 9.97 -5.25 -16.33
C GLY A 46 9.84 -6.27 -15.19
N GLY A 47 8.70 -6.95 -15.09
CA GLY A 47 8.46 -7.94 -14.03
C GLY A 47 7.93 -7.38 -12.72
N GLU A 48 7.59 -6.10 -12.62
CA GLU A 48 7.07 -5.50 -11.39
C GLU A 48 5.76 -6.16 -10.91
N GLY A 49 4.90 -6.56 -11.84
CA GLY A 49 3.66 -7.28 -11.52
C GLY A 49 3.93 -8.61 -10.82
N GLU A 50 4.92 -9.37 -11.27
CA GLU A 50 5.29 -10.64 -10.67
C GLU A 50 5.93 -10.45 -9.29
N ILE A 51 6.78 -9.43 -9.12
CA ILE A 51 7.36 -9.08 -7.82
C ILE A 51 6.26 -8.71 -6.83
N ARG A 52 5.32 -7.86 -7.24
CA ARG A 52 4.17 -7.46 -6.42
C ARG A 52 3.35 -8.67 -5.99
N LYS A 53 3.01 -9.54 -6.91
CA LYS A 53 2.32 -10.81 -6.66
C LYS A 53 3.07 -11.67 -5.63
N ASN A 54 4.36 -11.85 -5.80
CA ASN A 54 5.17 -12.68 -4.90
C ASN A 54 5.23 -12.09 -3.48
N ILE A 55 5.33 -10.77 -3.34
CA ILE A 55 5.33 -10.10 -2.02
C ILE A 55 3.95 -10.23 -1.34
N ILE A 56 2.86 -10.09 -2.08
CA ILE A 56 1.50 -10.24 -1.56
C ILE A 56 1.26 -11.70 -1.15
N ASN A 57 1.64 -12.67 -1.97
CA ASN A 57 1.49 -14.09 -1.67
C ASN A 57 2.38 -14.56 -0.50
N ALA A 58 3.47 -13.85 -0.22
CA ALA A 58 4.28 -14.09 0.97
C ALA A 58 3.63 -13.56 2.27
N ASP A 59 2.43 -13.00 2.18
CA ASP A 59 1.66 -12.44 3.30
C ASP A 59 2.38 -11.34 4.08
N LEU A 60 3.17 -10.53 3.38
CA LEU A 60 3.92 -9.42 3.98
C LEU A 60 3.16 -8.10 3.98
N VAL A 61 2.28 -7.88 3.01
CA VAL A 61 1.57 -6.61 2.85
C VAL A 61 0.40 -6.53 3.82
N GLU A 62 0.48 -5.62 4.78
CA GLU A 62 -0.56 -5.41 5.80
C GLU A 62 -1.58 -4.37 5.37
N CYS A 63 -1.12 -3.24 4.81
CA CYS A 63 -2.00 -2.15 4.40
C CYS A 63 -1.42 -1.41 3.19
N ILE A 64 -2.29 -1.00 2.29
CA ILE A 64 -1.95 -0.07 1.19
C ILE A 64 -2.94 1.08 1.22
N ILE A 65 -2.44 2.31 1.20
CA ILE A 65 -3.24 3.53 1.22
C ILE A 65 -2.98 4.32 -0.05
N ALA A 66 -4.00 4.54 -0.85
CA ALA A 66 -3.93 5.46 -1.99
C ALA A 66 -4.10 6.90 -1.50
N MET A 67 -3.07 7.71 -1.67
CA MET A 67 -3.03 9.08 -1.15
C MET A 67 -3.49 10.09 -2.20
N PRO A 68 -3.95 11.28 -1.77
CA PRO A 68 -4.31 12.36 -2.68
C PRO A 68 -3.09 12.92 -3.43
N THR A 69 -3.36 13.64 -4.52
CA THR A 69 -2.35 14.42 -5.24
C THR A 69 -1.90 15.64 -4.43
N GLN A 70 -0.80 16.25 -4.84
CA GLN A 70 -0.36 17.56 -4.33
C GLN A 70 0.07 17.58 -2.85
N LEU A 71 0.52 16.44 -2.32
CA LEU A 71 1.05 16.35 -0.95
C LEU A 71 2.51 16.82 -0.84
N PHE A 72 3.22 17.02 -1.94
CA PHE A 72 4.64 17.38 -1.96
C PHE A 72 4.87 18.74 -2.62
N TYR A 73 5.84 19.49 -2.11
CA TYR A 73 6.19 20.82 -2.64
C TYR A 73 6.70 20.78 -4.09
N THR A 74 7.39 19.72 -4.46
CA THR A 74 8.10 19.62 -5.74
C THR A 74 7.38 18.81 -6.81
N THR A 75 6.33 18.07 -6.45
CA THR A 75 5.58 17.23 -7.39
C THR A 75 4.11 17.12 -7.01
N GLN A 76 3.26 17.01 -8.01
CA GLN A 76 1.82 16.82 -7.84
C GLN A 76 1.42 15.35 -8.00
N ILE A 77 2.39 14.44 -8.19
CA ILE A 77 2.13 13.02 -8.45
C ILE A 77 1.44 12.38 -7.24
N PRO A 78 0.33 11.62 -7.45
CA PRO A 78 -0.27 10.85 -6.39
C PRO A 78 0.66 9.71 -5.98
N VAL A 79 0.67 9.40 -4.69
CA VAL A 79 1.48 8.34 -4.11
C VAL A 79 0.61 7.31 -3.41
N SER A 80 1.20 6.17 -3.12
CA SER A 80 0.64 5.16 -2.24
C SER A 80 1.59 4.89 -1.08
N LEU A 81 1.00 4.63 0.08
CA LEU A 81 1.73 4.18 1.26
C LEU A 81 1.61 2.66 1.33
N TRP A 82 2.75 1.99 1.44
CA TRP A 82 2.83 0.55 1.61
C TRP A 82 3.30 0.22 3.01
N PHE A 83 2.48 -0.50 3.76
CA PHE A 83 2.83 -1.00 5.08
C PHE A 83 2.97 -2.50 5.02
N LEU A 84 4.17 -2.99 5.32
CA LEU A 84 4.50 -4.40 5.39
C LEU A 84 4.78 -4.80 6.83
N ASN A 85 4.43 -6.03 7.17
CA ASN A 85 4.64 -6.61 8.48
C ASN A 85 4.87 -8.10 8.32
N ASN A 86 6.00 -8.60 8.80
CA ASN A 86 6.31 -10.04 8.73
C ASN A 86 5.68 -10.86 9.87
N GLN A 87 4.97 -10.19 10.79
CA GLN A 87 4.17 -10.82 11.85
C GLN A 87 2.78 -10.19 11.90
N LYS A 88 2.04 -10.31 10.82
CA LYS A 88 0.67 -9.79 10.71
C LYS A 88 -0.26 -10.49 11.68
N LYS A 89 -1.06 -9.73 12.41
CA LYS A 89 -2.16 -10.27 13.23
C LYS A 89 -3.30 -10.83 12.36
N GLN A 90 -3.58 -10.17 11.24
CA GLN A 90 -4.60 -10.58 10.27
C GLN A 90 -3.94 -11.24 9.05
N GLY A 91 -3.43 -12.46 9.25
CA GLY A 91 -2.80 -13.24 8.19
C GLY A 91 -3.76 -13.53 7.03
N GLY A 92 -3.23 -13.52 5.80
CA GLY A 92 -4.00 -13.78 4.59
C GLY A 92 -4.92 -12.64 4.15
N LYS A 93 -4.89 -11.48 4.84
CA LYS A 93 -5.68 -10.29 4.51
C LYS A 93 -4.81 -9.07 4.35
N THR A 94 -5.24 -8.14 3.51
CA THR A 94 -4.62 -6.82 3.31
C THR A 94 -5.70 -5.76 3.38
N LEU A 95 -5.43 -4.70 4.15
CA LEU A 95 -6.30 -3.53 4.20
C LEU A 95 -5.97 -2.58 3.05
N PHE A 96 -6.98 -2.19 2.28
CA PHE A 96 -6.89 -1.12 1.29
C PHE A 96 -7.68 0.09 1.76
N ILE A 97 -7.06 1.28 1.71
CA ILE A 97 -7.70 2.55 2.03
C ILE A 97 -7.59 3.50 0.84
N ASP A 98 -8.71 4.06 0.41
CA ASP A 98 -8.75 5.11 -0.61
C ASP A 98 -8.86 6.48 0.06
N ALA A 99 -7.73 7.13 0.28
CA ALA A 99 -7.63 8.45 0.87
C ALA A 99 -7.50 9.57 -0.19
N ARG A 100 -7.68 9.28 -1.48
CA ARG A 100 -7.45 10.24 -2.59
C ARG A 100 -8.29 11.51 -2.51
N LYS A 101 -9.43 11.46 -1.83
CA LYS A 101 -10.33 12.61 -1.65
C LYS A 101 -10.11 13.35 -0.34
N MET A 102 -9.18 12.90 0.48
CA MET A 102 -8.86 13.52 1.77
C MET A 102 -7.96 14.74 1.61
N GLY A 103 -7.82 15.49 2.70
CA GLY A 103 -6.97 16.66 2.76
C GLY A 103 -7.66 17.93 2.22
N THR A 104 -7.05 19.05 2.56
CA THR A 104 -7.49 20.39 2.14
C THR A 104 -6.37 21.09 1.38
N MET A 105 -6.74 21.90 0.38
CA MET A 105 -5.78 22.72 -0.35
C MET A 105 -5.38 23.92 0.52
N VAL A 106 -4.12 23.99 0.90
CA VAL A 106 -3.54 25.14 1.62
C VAL A 106 -2.96 26.18 0.67
N SER A 107 -2.71 25.80 -0.58
CA SER A 107 -2.35 26.69 -1.66
C SER A 107 -2.83 26.11 -2.99
N ARG A 108 -2.58 26.82 -4.11
CA ARG A 108 -2.91 26.31 -5.47
C ARG A 108 -2.19 25.00 -5.82
N LYS A 109 -1.09 24.69 -5.15
CA LYS A 109 -0.22 23.54 -5.50
C LYS A 109 -0.02 22.55 -4.36
N LEU A 110 -0.42 22.90 -3.14
CA LEU A 110 -0.16 22.08 -1.95
C LEU A 110 -1.44 21.71 -1.25
N ARG A 111 -1.57 20.43 -0.96
CA ARG A 111 -2.60 19.82 -0.12
C ARG A 111 -1.99 19.33 1.17
N GLU A 112 -2.70 19.48 2.26
CA GLU A 112 -2.32 18.93 3.56
C GLU A 112 -3.44 18.04 4.10
N LEU A 113 -3.06 16.96 4.77
CA LEU A 113 -4.00 16.14 5.52
C LEU A 113 -4.34 16.83 6.83
N THR A 114 -5.62 16.87 7.18
CA THR A 114 -6.06 17.37 8.48
C THR A 114 -5.81 16.32 9.57
N ASP A 115 -5.83 16.76 10.83
CA ASP A 115 -5.73 15.83 11.97
C ASP A 115 -6.87 14.82 11.97
N GLU A 116 -8.07 15.22 11.53
CA GLU A 116 -9.23 14.34 11.37
C GLU A 116 -9.00 13.30 10.27
N ASP A 117 -8.39 13.68 9.14
CA ASP A 117 -8.03 12.74 8.05
C ASP A 117 -7.04 11.69 8.56
N ILE A 118 -5.99 12.14 9.23
CA ILE A 118 -4.96 11.26 9.81
C ILE A 118 -5.57 10.32 10.83
N LYS A 119 -6.41 10.85 11.72
CA LYS A 119 -7.11 10.07 12.74
C LYS A 119 -8.02 9.02 12.10
N LYS A 120 -8.79 9.38 11.08
CA LYS A 120 -9.67 8.44 10.36
C LYS A 120 -8.90 7.29 9.73
N ILE A 121 -7.76 7.58 9.09
CA ILE A 121 -6.89 6.55 8.51
C ILE A 121 -6.31 5.65 9.61
N ALA A 122 -5.82 6.25 10.69
CA ALA A 122 -5.24 5.51 11.82
C ALA A 122 -6.28 4.61 12.52
N ASP A 123 -7.48 5.11 12.76
CA ASP A 123 -8.57 4.35 13.37
C ASP A 123 -8.99 3.16 12.48
N THR A 124 -9.05 3.37 11.16
CA THR A 124 -9.35 2.32 10.18
C THR A 124 -8.28 1.22 10.20
N TYR A 125 -7.01 1.61 10.22
CA TYR A 125 -5.89 0.66 10.32
C TYR A 125 -5.92 -0.11 11.64
N ASN A 126 -6.13 0.57 12.75
CA ASN A 126 -6.16 -0.06 14.08
C ASN A 126 -7.33 -1.05 14.20
N ALA A 127 -8.51 -0.71 13.69
CA ALA A 127 -9.66 -1.62 13.65
C ALA A 127 -9.34 -2.88 12.83
N PHE A 128 -8.66 -2.75 11.69
CA PHE A 128 -8.21 -3.88 10.91
C PHE A 128 -7.23 -4.77 11.69
N VAL A 129 -6.24 -4.19 12.33
CA VAL A 129 -5.22 -4.92 13.11
C VAL A 129 -5.87 -5.63 14.32
N ASP A 130 -6.88 -5.01 14.93
CA ASP A 130 -7.61 -5.58 16.08
C ASP A 130 -8.64 -6.65 15.67
N GLY A 131 -8.81 -6.89 14.37
CA GLY A 131 -9.72 -7.92 13.85
C GLY A 131 -11.18 -7.51 13.79
N THR A 132 -11.46 -6.20 13.84
CA THR A 132 -12.80 -5.60 13.74
C THR A 132 -12.91 -4.61 12.58
N PRO A 133 -12.44 -4.97 11.35
CA PRO A 133 -12.55 -4.07 10.22
C PRO A 133 -14.01 -3.90 9.81
N GLU A 134 -14.36 -2.68 9.41
CA GLU A 134 -15.61 -2.38 8.73
C GLU A 134 -15.29 -1.94 7.30
N ASP A 135 -15.75 -2.71 6.32
CA ASP A 135 -15.62 -2.31 4.93
C ASP A 135 -16.57 -1.16 4.62
N VAL A 136 -16.02 -0.08 4.09
CA VAL A 136 -16.78 1.11 3.72
C VAL A 136 -16.63 1.34 2.23
N LYS A 137 -17.71 1.16 1.49
CA LYS A 137 -17.72 1.33 0.04
C LYS A 137 -17.16 2.68 -0.37
N GLY A 138 -16.17 2.66 -1.27
CA GLY A 138 -15.47 3.85 -1.75
C GLY A 138 -14.41 4.42 -0.81
N TYR A 139 -14.16 3.75 0.33
CA TYR A 139 -13.15 4.21 1.28
C TYR A 139 -12.15 3.11 1.69
N CYS A 140 -12.61 2.00 2.25
CA CYS A 140 -11.72 0.94 2.70
C CYS A 140 -12.33 -0.44 2.56
N ALA A 141 -11.46 -1.43 2.37
CA ALA A 141 -11.83 -2.83 2.34
C ALA A 141 -10.70 -3.71 2.89
N ALA A 142 -11.04 -4.67 3.72
CA ALA A 142 -10.16 -5.74 4.14
C ALA A 142 -10.37 -6.94 3.21
N VAL A 143 -9.39 -7.23 2.36
CA VAL A 143 -9.50 -8.23 1.30
C VAL A 143 -8.56 -9.39 1.53
N THR A 144 -8.98 -10.59 1.13
CA THR A 144 -8.16 -11.79 1.18
C THR A 144 -7.16 -11.81 0.03
N THR A 145 -6.09 -12.59 0.19
CA THR A 145 -5.11 -12.80 -0.89
C THR A 145 -5.76 -13.37 -2.15
N ASP A 146 -6.76 -14.25 -2.02
CA ASP A 146 -7.49 -14.82 -3.15
C ASP A 146 -8.31 -13.77 -3.91
N GLU A 147 -8.92 -12.81 -3.21
CA GLU A 147 -9.62 -11.69 -3.82
C GLU A 147 -8.67 -10.77 -4.58
N ILE A 148 -7.48 -10.51 -4.03
CA ILE A 148 -6.43 -9.75 -4.71
C ILE A 148 -5.97 -10.49 -5.97
N ALA A 149 -5.79 -11.81 -5.90
CA ALA A 149 -5.39 -12.64 -7.03
C ALA A 149 -6.40 -12.61 -8.16
N LYS A 150 -7.71 -12.59 -7.87
CA LYS A 150 -8.78 -12.46 -8.86
C LYS A 150 -8.75 -11.14 -9.63
N GLN A 151 -8.10 -10.12 -9.08
CA GLN A 151 -7.89 -8.81 -9.69
C GLN A 151 -6.47 -8.67 -10.31
N ASP A 152 -5.81 -9.78 -10.63
CA ASP A 152 -4.45 -9.84 -11.19
C ASP A 152 -3.41 -9.08 -10.34
N TYR A 153 -3.61 -9.01 -9.04
CA TYR A 153 -2.78 -8.22 -8.12
C TYR A 153 -2.66 -6.74 -8.53
N LEU A 154 -3.67 -6.24 -9.22
CA LEU A 154 -3.75 -4.89 -9.74
C LEU A 154 -4.72 -4.07 -8.90
N ASN A 155 -4.34 -2.83 -8.68
CA ASN A 155 -5.13 -1.67 -8.31
C ASN A 155 -6.21 -1.84 -7.22
N PRO A 156 -5.99 -1.30 -6.03
CA PRO A 156 -7.00 -1.21 -4.97
C PRO A 156 -8.28 -0.45 -5.38
N ARG A 157 -8.28 0.26 -6.51
CA ARG A 157 -9.47 0.98 -6.99
C ARG A 157 -10.67 0.07 -7.17
N THR A 158 -10.47 -1.14 -7.66
CA THR A 158 -11.54 -2.13 -7.83
C THR A 158 -11.98 -2.76 -6.52
N LEU A 159 -11.08 -2.92 -5.57
CA LEU A 159 -11.35 -3.60 -4.31
C LEU A 159 -12.20 -2.78 -3.33
N CYS A 160 -12.10 -1.44 -3.36
CA CYS A 160 -12.92 -0.55 -2.52
C CYS A 160 -14.26 -0.16 -3.17
N TRP A 161 -14.53 -0.57 -4.45
CA TRP A 161 -15.75 -0.16 -5.17
C TRP A 161 -16.84 -1.25 -5.23
N TYR A 162 -16.52 -2.49 -4.87
CA TYR A 162 -17.45 -3.60 -4.74
C TYR A 162 -17.79 -3.82 -3.28
#